data_c06b08a8df07e751fec52e9ad89aa5ac
#
_entry.id   c06b08a8df07e751fec52e9ad89aa5ac
#
_cell.length_a   1.000
_cell.length_b   1.000
_cell.length_c   1.000
_cell.angle_alpha   90.00
_cell.angle_beta   90.00
_cell.angle_gamma   90.00
#
_symmetry.space_group_name_H-M   'P 1'
#
loop_
_entity.id
_entity.type
_entity.pdbx_description
1 polymer ?
#
loop_
_entity_poly.entity_id
_entity_poly.type
_entity_poly.pdbx_seq_one_letter_code
_entity_poly.pdbx_strand_id
1 'polypeptide(L)'
;LFRSSAASDVYKRQFGIDLNLIQPTGPKGRILKTDLHKFVQRKLSGQESSGFKFNQPNVDYSQWGKIEEKSFTKFEKTALKNLHNSWINIPHVTQHHEVDFSLISGIRKSKKNENISISPLAFIVYAVSKLLKDFPLLNSSLNESVDGYISKDYVNIGIAVDTERGLMVPNIKNTDKLSVQEISENINELAQKAKNKKIKPEDLKGATF
;
A
#
# COMPACT_ATOMS: atom_id res chain seq x y z
N LEU A 1 0.86 -42.79 -13.21
CA LEU A 1 1.43 -43.16 -11.90
C LEU A 1 2.88 -42.67 -11.85
N PHE A 2 3.09 -41.56 -11.16
CA PHE A 2 4.45 -41.08 -10.91
C PHE A 2 5.17 -42.01 -9.94
N ARG A 3 6.31 -42.56 -10.36
CA ARG A 3 7.14 -43.39 -9.46
C ARG A 3 7.88 -42.45 -8.50
N SER A 4 7.46 -42.43 -7.24
CA SER A 4 8.19 -41.75 -6.17
C SER A 4 9.42 -42.56 -5.75
N SER A 5 10.47 -41.90 -5.26
CA SER A 5 11.57 -42.62 -4.57
C SER A 5 11.11 -43.00 -3.16
N ALA A 6 11.70 -44.04 -2.57
CA ALA A 6 11.37 -44.47 -1.20
C ALA A 6 11.46 -43.30 -0.18
N ALA A 7 12.39 -42.35 -0.39
CA ALA A 7 12.51 -41.15 0.41
C ALA A 7 11.30 -40.21 0.26
N SER A 8 10.74 -40.09 -0.95
CA SER A 8 9.56 -39.24 -1.22
C SER A 8 8.30 -39.76 -0.55
N ASP A 9 8.15 -41.07 -0.44
CA ASP A 9 7.00 -41.70 0.24
C ASP A 9 7.05 -41.51 1.77
N VAL A 10 8.23 -41.50 2.36
CA VAL A 10 8.41 -41.18 3.78
C VAL A 10 7.96 -39.74 4.07
N TYR A 11 8.34 -38.80 3.23
CA TYR A 11 7.94 -37.38 3.39
C TYR A 11 6.43 -37.16 3.17
N LYS A 12 5.80 -37.90 2.22
CA LYS A 12 4.33 -37.89 2.06
C LYS A 12 3.60 -38.25 3.34
N ARG A 13 4.09 -39.36 4.01
CA ARG A 13 3.48 -39.84 5.25
C ARG A 13 3.72 -38.90 6.43
N GLN A 14 4.90 -38.28 6.51
CA GLN A 14 5.26 -37.37 7.63
C GLN A 14 4.66 -35.98 7.54
N PHE A 15 4.51 -35.43 6.34
CA PHE A 15 4.13 -34.03 6.15
C PHE A 15 2.82 -33.83 5.39
N GLY A 16 2.11 -34.91 5.02
CA GLY A 16 0.81 -34.82 4.33
C GLY A 16 0.87 -34.12 2.94
N ILE A 17 2.05 -34.12 2.29
CA ILE A 17 2.25 -33.38 1.04
C ILE A 17 1.68 -34.16 -0.14
N ASP A 18 0.82 -33.52 -0.95
CA ASP A 18 0.36 -34.09 -2.21
C ASP A 18 1.46 -33.99 -3.29
N LEU A 19 2.00 -35.15 -3.67
CA LEU A 19 3.09 -35.25 -4.65
C LEU A 19 2.68 -34.78 -6.06
N ASN A 20 1.38 -34.73 -6.37
CA ASN A 20 0.90 -34.27 -7.67
C ASN A 20 1.12 -32.75 -7.87
N LEU A 21 1.36 -32.00 -6.80
CA LEU A 21 1.65 -30.57 -6.83
C LEU A 21 3.13 -30.26 -7.08
N ILE A 22 3.99 -31.27 -7.14
CA ILE A 22 5.44 -31.10 -7.26
C ILE A 22 5.87 -31.39 -8.70
N GLN A 23 6.58 -30.43 -9.32
CA GLN A 23 7.18 -30.64 -10.63
C GLN A 23 8.41 -31.54 -10.51
N PRO A 24 8.41 -32.73 -11.15
CA PRO A 24 9.51 -33.67 -11.07
C PRO A 24 10.69 -33.19 -11.95
N THR A 25 11.91 -33.17 -11.39
CA THR A 25 13.13 -32.85 -12.17
C THR A 25 14.04 -34.07 -12.38
N GLY A 26 13.69 -35.22 -11.81
CA GLY A 26 14.46 -36.43 -11.95
C GLY A 26 14.25 -37.19 -13.28
N PRO A 27 15.18 -38.11 -13.62
CA PRO A 27 15.06 -38.93 -14.81
C PRO A 27 13.74 -39.73 -14.86
N LYS A 28 13.13 -39.84 -16.03
CA LYS A 28 11.84 -40.51 -16.26
C LYS A 28 10.68 -39.97 -15.40
N GLY A 29 10.69 -38.66 -15.09
CA GLY A 29 9.63 -37.99 -14.32
C GLY A 29 9.60 -38.35 -12.84
N ARG A 30 10.74 -38.72 -12.23
CA ARG A 30 10.83 -39.01 -10.79
C ARG A 30 10.93 -37.69 -10.00
N ILE A 31 10.22 -37.65 -8.88
CA ILE A 31 10.34 -36.54 -7.89
C ILE A 31 11.58 -36.85 -7.04
N LEU A 32 12.53 -35.92 -7.04
CA LEU A 32 13.75 -36.01 -6.23
C LEU A 32 13.52 -35.37 -4.86
N LYS A 33 14.36 -35.69 -3.89
CA LYS A 33 14.36 -35.04 -2.57
C LYS A 33 14.56 -33.55 -2.66
N THR A 34 15.34 -33.09 -3.63
CA THR A 34 15.57 -31.66 -3.92
C THR A 34 14.31 -30.93 -4.40
N ASP A 35 13.44 -31.58 -5.16
CA ASP A 35 12.17 -31.01 -5.63
C ASP A 35 11.22 -30.81 -4.45
N LEU A 36 11.19 -31.80 -3.57
CA LEU A 36 10.40 -31.75 -2.34
C LEU A 36 10.89 -30.65 -1.39
N HIS A 37 12.20 -30.53 -1.19
CA HIS A 37 12.78 -29.44 -0.41
C HIS A 37 12.44 -28.06 -0.98
N LYS A 38 12.56 -27.87 -2.29
CA LYS A 38 12.20 -26.61 -2.96
C LYS A 38 10.70 -26.31 -2.85
N PHE A 39 9.85 -27.33 -2.91
CA PHE A 39 8.40 -27.16 -2.75
C PHE A 39 8.05 -26.76 -1.30
N VAL A 40 8.59 -27.47 -0.32
CA VAL A 40 8.40 -27.17 1.11
C VAL A 40 8.94 -25.77 1.43
N GLN A 41 10.12 -25.43 0.93
CA GLN A 41 10.73 -24.12 1.14
C GLN A 41 9.89 -22.99 0.52
N ARG A 42 9.31 -23.21 -0.67
CA ARG A 42 8.35 -22.27 -1.29
C ARG A 42 7.07 -22.12 -0.47
N LYS A 43 6.54 -23.22 0.07
CA LYS A 43 5.36 -23.18 0.95
C LYS A 43 5.63 -22.49 2.28
N LEU A 44 6.78 -22.78 2.90
CA LEU A 44 7.18 -22.17 4.18
C LEU A 44 7.62 -20.71 4.03
N SER A 45 8.24 -20.34 2.91
CA SER A 45 8.64 -18.94 2.64
C SER A 45 7.50 -18.03 2.21
N GLY A 46 6.27 -18.55 2.14
CA GLY A 46 5.10 -17.77 1.69
C GLY A 46 5.19 -17.30 0.22
N GLN A 47 6.14 -17.86 -0.57
CA GLN A 47 6.33 -17.56 -1.99
C GLN A 47 5.32 -18.23 -2.94
N GLU A 48 4.31 -18.95 -2.43
CA GLU A 48 3.08 -18.97 -3.20
C GLU A 48 2.59 -17.54 -3.18
N SER A 49 2.66 -16.90 -4.33
CA SER A 49 2.10 -15.57 -4.52
C SER A 49 0.83 -15.49 -3.66
N SER A 50 0.89 -14.72 -2.58
CA SER A 50 -0.31 -14.28 -1.89
C SER A 50 -1.05 -13.39 -2.88
N GLY A 51 -1.44 -14.00 -3.98
CA GLY A 51 -2.39 -13.45 -4.92
C GLY A 51 -3.60 -13.18 -4.07
N PHE A 52 -3.98 -11.94 -4.02
CA PHE A 52 -5.23 -11.47 -3.49
C PHE A 52 -6.33 -12.48 -3.92
N LYS A 53 -6.65 -13.44 -3.04
CA LYS A 53 -7.72 -14.39 -3.28
C LYS A 53 -9.01 -13.77 -2.77
N PHE A 54 -9.68 -13.07 -3.67
CA PHE A 54 -11.05 -12.66 -3.45
C PHE A 54 -11.91 -13.91 -3.54
N ASN A 55 -12.45 -14.35 -2.42
CA ASN A 55 -13.31 -15.54 -2.37
C ASN A 55 -14.73 -15.12 -2.75
N GLN A 56 -14.93 -14.76 -4.02
CA GLN A 56 -16.26 -14.45 -4.54
C GLN A 56 -16.94 -15.73 -5.03
N PRO A 57 -18.24 -15.90 -4.76
CA PRO A 57 -19.02 -16.96 -5.38
C PRO A 57 -18.99 -16.77 -6.91
N ASN A 58 -18.79 -17.85 -7.64
CA ASN A 58 -18.87 -17.82 -9.11
C ASN A 58 -20.34 -17.69 -9.51
N VAL A 59 -20.75 -16.46 -9.81
CA VAL A 59 -22.11 -16.11 -10.21
C VAL A 59 -22.13 -15.82 -11.70
N ASP A 60 -22.97 -16.51 -12.46
CA ASP A 60 -23.21 -16.21 -13.87
C ASP A 60 -24.21 -15.06 -13.99
N TYR A 61 -23.72 -13.85 -14.19
CA TYR A 61 -24.53 -12.65 -14.35
C TYR A 61 -25.26 -12.56 -15.69
N SER A 62 -24.88 -13.38 -16.71
CA SER A 62 -25.52 -13.38 -18.03
C SER A 62 -26.98 -13.82 -17.97
N GLN A 63 -27.38 -14.51 -16.89
CA GLN A 63 -28.77 -14.95 -16.67
C GLN A 63 -29.77 -13.79 -16.51
N TRP A 64 -29.28 -12.60 -16.12
CA TRP A 64 -30.13 -11.43 -15.86
C TRP A 64 -30.06 -10.34 -16.93
N GLY A 65 -29.11 -10.46 -17.89
CA GLY A 65 -29.02 -9.50 -18.97
C GLY A 65 -27.66 -9.51 -19.66
N LYS A 66 -27.49 -8.58 -20.60
CA LYS A 66 -26.21 -8.41 -21.32
C LYS A 66 -25.12 -7.92 -20.36
N ILE A 67 -24.00 -8.63 -20.31
CA ILE A 67 -22.85 -8.27 -19.51
C ILE A 67 -21.68 -7.85 -20.41
N GLU A 68 -20.81 -7.01 -19.89
CA GLU A 68 -19.53 -6.65 -20.48
C GLU A 68 -18.42 -6.84 -19.41
N GLU A 69 -17.47 -7.71 -19.70
CA GLU A 69 -16.32 -7.91 -18.80
C GLU A 69 -15.22 -6.91 -19.11
N LYS A 70 -14.81 -6.13 -18.12
CA LYS A 70 -13.72 -5.14 -18.23
C LYS A 70 -12.54 -5.52 -17.36
N SER A 71 -11.37 -5.59 -17.97
CA SER A 71 -10.12 -5.90 -17.26
C SER A 71 -9.56 -4.67 -16.57
N PHE A 72 -9.13 -4.82 -15.32
CA PHE A 72 -8.41 -3.78 -14.59
C PHE A 72 -7.05 -3.49 -15.21
N THR A 73 -6.67 -2.22 -15.21
CA THR A 73 -5.32 -1.77 -15.53
C THR A 73 -4.32 -2.26 -14.49
N LYS A 74 -3.03 -2.23 -14.82
CA LYS A 74 -1.96 -2.59 -13.88
C LYS A 74 -1.98 -1.71 -12.62
N PHE A 75 -2.31 -0.42 -12.77
CA PHE A 75 -2.44 0.53 -11.66
C PHE A 75 -3.57 0.14 -10.73
N GLU A 76 -4.78 -0.10 -11.26
CA GLU A 76 -5.95 -0.51 -10.47
C GLU A 76 -5.72 -1.83 -9.73
N LYS A 77 -5.11 -2.83 -10.36
CA LYS A 77 -4.74 -4.09 -9.71
C LYS A 77 -3.79 -3.87 -8.52
N THR A 78 -2.82 -2.95 -8.66
CA THR A 78 -1.88 -2.63 -7.58
C THR A 78 -2.58 -1.88 -6.45
N ALA A 79 -3.44 -0.91 -6.78
CA ALA A 79 -4.22 -0.15 -5.81
C ALA A 79 -5.15 -1.06 -5.00
N LEU A 80 -5.90 -1.93 -5.65
CA LEU A 80 -6.79 -2.91 -5.00
C LEU A 80 -6.01 -3.80 -4.01
N LYS A 81 -4.86 -4.33 -4.44
CA LYS A 81 -4.02 -5.16 -3.58
C LYS A 81 -3.54 -4.40 -2.34
N ASN A 82 -3.06 -3.17 -2.52
CA ASN A 82 -2.54 -2.35 -1.42
C ASN A 82 -3.65 -1.96 -0.43
N LEU A 83 -4.81 -1.52 -0.93
CA LEU A 83 -5.96 -1.17 -0.10
C LEU A 83 -6.46 -2.37 0.70
N HIS A 84 -6.58 -3.52 0.08
CA HIS A 84 -7.00 -4.73 0.78
C HIS A 84 -6.02 -5.14 1.87
N ASN A 85 -4.72 -5.11 1.57
CA ASN A 85 -3.69 -5.42 2.55
C ASN A 85 -3.73 -4.44 3.74
N SER A 86 -3.92 -3.15 3.48
CA SER A 86 -4.06 -2.15 4.53
C SER A 86 -5.30 -2.40 5.38
N TRP A 87 -6.43 -2.74 4.75
CA TRP A 87 -7.69 -3.01 5.45
C TRP A 87 -7.61 -4.21 6.39
N ILE A 88 -6.92 -5.27 5.98
CA ILE A 88 -6.78 -6.49 6.80
C ILE A 88 -5.74 -6.32 7.92
N ASN A 89 -4.62 -5.64 7.62
CA ASN A 89 -3.47 -5.62 8.52
C ASN A 89 -3.45 -4.43 9.48
N ILE A 90 -4.22 -3.37 9.20
CA ILE A 90 -4.20 -2.15 10.01
C ILE A 90 -5.57 -1.98 10.70
N PRO A 91 -5.65 -2.09 12.05
CA PRO A 91 -6.87 -1.78 12.79
C PRO A 91 -7.18 -0.29 12.67
N HIS A 92 -8.21 0.06 11.90
CA HIS A 92 -8.60 1.46 11.69
C HIS A 92 -9.50 1.94 12.82
N VAL A 93 -9.17 3.12 13.36
CA VAL A 93 -9.99 3.83 14.37
C VAL A 93 -10.31 5.21 13.85
N THR A 94 -11.58 5.61 13.95
CA THR A 94 -12.02 6.96 13.55
C THR A 94 -12.38 7.76 14.79
N GLN A 95 -11.84 8.98 14.89
CA GLN A 95 -12.19 9.94 15.93
C GLN A 95 -12.71 11.21 15.27
N HIS A 96 -13.75 11.82 15.90
CA HIS A 96 -14.37 13.04 15.43
C HIS A 96 -14.12 14.15 16.45
N HIS A 97 -13.61 15.29 15.99
CA HIS A 97 -13.39 16.48 16.79
C HIS A 97 -13.83 17.73 16.02
N GLU A 98 -14.29 18.73 16.76
CA GLU A 98 -14.59 20.06 16.21
C GLU A 98 -13.47 21.02 16.59
N VAL A 99 -13.05 21.84 15.63
CA VAL A 99 -11.95 22.81 15.80
C VAL A 99 -12.39 24.16 15.25
N ASP A 100 -12.21 25.24 16.04
CA ASP A 100 -12.40 26.60 15.55
C ASP A 100 -11.29 26.98 14.58
N PHE A 101 -11.67 27.25 13.33
CA PHE A 101 -10.77 27.59 12.25
C PHE A 101 -10.74 29.09 11.94
N SER A 102 -11.37 29.95 12.78
CA SER A 102 -11.55 31.38 12.56
C SER A 102 -10.23 32.13 12.41
N LEU A 103 -9.26 31.83 13.29
CA LEU A 103 -7.93 32.46 13.25
C LEU A 103 -7.21 32.15 11.92
N ILE A 104 -7.18 30.89 11.50
CA ILE A 104 -6.55 30.47 10.24
C ILE A 104 -7.26 31.12 9.04
N SER A 105 -8.59 31.21 9.08
CA SER A 105 -9.36 31.90 8.05
C SER A 105 -9.01 33.39 7.96
N GLY A 106 -8.79 34.04 9.10
CA GLY A 106 -8.32 35.42 9.16
C GLY A 106 -6.95 35.63 8.53
N ILE A 107 -5.97 34.79 8.90
CA ILE A 107 -4.61 34.79 8.34
C ILE A 107 -4.66 34.58 6.81
N ARG A 108 -5.46 33.63 6.34
CA ARG A 108 -5.61 33.35 4.90
C ARG A 108 -6.19 34.56 4.13
N LYS A 109 -7.19 35.26 4.70
CA LYS A 109 -7.74 36.45 4.09
C LYS A 109 -6.70 37.58 3.99
N SER A 110 -5.92 37.80 5.06
CA SER A 110 -4.82 38.78 5.06
C SER A 110 -3.79 38.43 3.98
N LYS A 111 -3.31 37.19 3.92
CA LYS A 111 -2.33 36.75 2.92
C LYS A 111 -2.85 36.84 1.48
N LYS A 112 -4.13 36.61 1.26
CA LYS A 112 -4.75 36.77 -0.05
C LYS A 112 -4.69 38.24 -0.54
N ASN A 113 -4.79 39.22 0.36
CA ASN A 113 -4.62 40.64 0.02
C ASN A 113 -3.17 40.95 -0.41
N GLU A 114 -2.20 40.14 0.00
CA GLU A 114 -0.80 40.20 -0.43
C GLU A 114 -0.54 39.33 -1.71
N ASN A 115 -1.59 38.88 -2.39
CA ASN A 115 -1.54 37.95 -3.53
C ASN A 115 -0.93 36.56 -3.20
N ILE A 116 -0.91 36.19 -1.94
CA ILE A 116 -0.43 34.86 -1.48
C ILE A 116 -1.64 33.97 -1.17
N SER A 117 -1.84 32.93 -1.94
CA SER A 117 -2.93 31.95 -1.72
C SER A 117 -2.43 30.73 -0.94
N ILE A 118 -2.89 30.58 0.30
CA ILE A 118 -2.54 29.45 1.15
C ILE A 118 -3.78 28.57 1.37
N SER A 119 -3.65 27.30 1.08
CA SER A 119 -4.73 26.32 1.28
C SER A 119 -4.93 26.01 2.79
N PRO A 120 -6.16 25.77 3.25
CA PRO A 120 -6.40 25.31 4.63
C PRO A 120 -5.61 24.05 4.98
N LEU A 121 -5.49 23.15 4.02
CA LEU A 121 -4.76 21.89 4.15
C LEU A 121 -3.27 22.12 4.48
N ALA A 122 -2.66 23.20 3.96
CA ALA A 122 -1.26 23.50 4.24
C ALA A 122 -1.00 23.76 5.74
N PHE A 123 -1.93 24.42 6.44
CA PHE A 123 -1.83 24.62 7.88
C PHE A 123 -1.94 23.30 8.65
N ILE A 124 -2.85 22.42 8.23
CA ILE A 124 -3.01 21.10 8.83
C ILE A 124 -1.72 20.26 8.63
N VAL A 125 -1.20 20.21 7.41
CA VAL A 125 0.05 19.50 7.10
C VAL A 125 1.22 20.05 7.91
N TYR A 126 1.33 21.38 8.03
CA TYR A 126 2.36 22.03 8.85
C TYR A 126 2.25 21.62 10.32
N ALA A 127 1.04 21.71 10.91
CA ALA A 127 0.82 21.31 12.30
C ALA A 127 1.14 19.84 12.54
N VAL A 128 0.66 18.95 11.66
CA VAL A 128 0.96 17.51 11.73
C VAL A 128 2.47 17.27 11.63
N SER A 129 3.17 17.97 10.72
CA SER A 129 4.61 17.77 10.55
C SER A 129 5.42 18.11 11.81
N LYS A 130 4.96 19.11 12.60
CA LYS A 130 5.58 19.45 13.91
C LYS A 130 5.23 18.42 14.97
N LEU A 131 3.96 18.03 15.06
CA LEU A 131 3.50 17.02 16.04
C LEU A 131 4.18 15.66 15.83
N LEU A 132 4.48 15.25 14.60
CA LEU A 132 5.20 13.99 14.34
C LEU A 132 6.64 13.99 14.89
N LYS A 133 7.25 15.17 15.10
CA LYS A 133 8.54 15.30 15.81
C LYS A 133 8.37 15.18 17.33
N ASP A 134 7.29 15.73 17.88
CA ASP A 134 7.00 15.66 19.30
C ASP A 134 6.49 14.26 19.72
N PHE A 135 5.86 13.56 18.79
CA PHE A 135 5.32 12.20 18.98
C PHE A 135 5.93 11.19 17.99
N PRO A 136 7.20 10.81 18.14
CA PRO A 136 7.92 10.00 17.17
C PRO A 136 7.32 8.60 16.94
N LEU A 137 6.56 8.08 17.91
CA LEU A 137 5.84 6.81 17.74
C LEU A 137 4.81 6.88 16.60
N LEU A 138 4.16 8.03 16.40
CA LEU A 138 3.23 8.24 15.28
C LEU A 138 3.94 8.31 13.93
N ASN A 139 5.25 8.61 13.91
CA ASN A 139 6.10 8.63 12.72
C ASN A 139 6.93 7.35 12.59
N SER A 140 6.39 6.23 13.01
CA SER A 140 7.06 4.92 13.00
C SER A 140 6.34 3.90 12.13
N SER A 141 6.97 2.79 11.88
CA SER A 141 6.37 1.62 11.24
C SER A 141 6.80 0.35 11.96
N LEU A 142 5.94 -0.66 12.00
CA LEU A 142 6.35 -1.97 12.49
C LEU A 142 7.47 -2.54 11.63
N ASN A 143 8.40 -3.26 12.24
CA ASN A 143 9.40 -4.02 11.51
C ASN A 143 8.76 -5.28 10.90
N GLU A 144 9.50 -5.99 10.04
CA GLU A 144 9.00 -7.15 9.30
C GLU A 144 8.60 -8.32 10.23
N SER A 145 9.31 -8.51 11.34
CA SER A 145 9.04 -9.57 12.33
C SER A 145 7.92 -9.22 13.31
N VAL A 146 7.44 -7.97 13.30
CA VAL A 146 6.38 -7.47 14.21
C VAL A 146 6.75 -7.58 15.70
N ASP A 147 8.03 -7.58 16.00
CA ASP A 147 8.58 -7.60 17.37
C ASP A 147 9.17 -6.24 17.81
N GLY A 148 9.12 -5.22 16.93
CA GLY A 148 9.61 -3.88 17.16
C GLY A 148 9.08 -2.88 16.13
N TYR A 149 9.55 -1.65 16.23
CA TYR A 149 9.18 -0.59 15.30
C TYR A 149 10.41 0.19 14.82
N ILE A 150 10.28 0.78 13.63
CA ILE A 150 11.28 1.63 13.00
C ILE A 150 10.82 3.07 13.16
N SER A 151 11.50 3.84 14.00
CA SER A 151 11.30 5.28 14.13
C SER A 151 11.97 6.01 12.97
N LYS A 152 11.30 7.02 12.43
CA LYS A 152 11.78 7.78 11.26
C LYS A 152 12.07 9.22 11.67
N ASP A 153 13.28 9.69 11.43
CA ASP A 153 13.67 11.09 11.73
C ASP A 153 13.22 12.08 10.66
N TYR A 154 12.83 11.61 9.49
CA TYR A 154 12.28 12.42 8.42
C TYR A 154 10.75 12.39 8.42
N VAL A 155 10.14 13.49 8.00
CA VAL A 155 8.66 13.62 7.94
C VAL A 155 8.26 13.88 6.50
N ASN A 156 7.63 12.89 5.87
CA ASN A 156 7.07 13.00 4.52
C ASN A 156 5.57 12.75 4.59
N ILE A 157 4.77 13.72 4.21
CA ILE A 157 3.31 13.65 4.34
C ILE A 157 2.67 13.41 2.99
N GLY A 158 1.87 12.33 2.90
CA GLY A 158 1.07 11.98 1.73
C GLY A 158 -0.18 12.82 1.64
N ILE A 159 -0.48 13.32 0.44
CA ILE A 159 -1.68 14.11 0.15
C ILE A 159 -2.55 13.31 -0.82
N ALA A 160 -3.74 12.94 -0.38
CA ALA A 160 -4.70 12.25 -1.23
C ALA A 160 -5.24 13.19 -2.33
N VAL A 161 -5.05 12.79 -3.58
CA VAL A 161 -5.53 13.53 -4.76
C VAL A 161 -6.40 12.62 -5.59
N ASP A 162 -7.64 13.00 -5.80
CA ASP A 162 -8.56 12.32 -6.71
C ASP A 162 -8.23 12.65 -8.17
N THR A 163 -8.16 11.62 -9.01
CA THR A 163 -7.85 11.74 -10.43
C THR A 163 -8.73 10.82 -11.26
N GLU A 164 -8.82 11.07 -12.57
CA GLU A 164 -9.53 10.20 -13.51
C GLU A 164 -9.07 8.73 -13.49
N ARG A 165 -7.85 8.46 -12.99
CA ARG A 165 -7.29 7.10 -12.85
C ARG A 165 -7.50 6.50 -11.47
N GLY A 166 -8.23 7.17 -10.60
CA GLY A 166 -8.43 6.81 -9.20
C GLY A 166 -7.58 7.65 -8.24
N LEU A 167 -7.63 7.29 -6.96
CA LEU A 167 -6.95 8.00 -5.89
C LEU A 167 -5.43 7.79 -5.98
N MET A 168 -4.69 8.90 -6.00
CA MET A 168 -3.23 8.92 -5.89
C MET A 168 -2.82 9.63 -4.61
N VAL A 169 -1.73 9.18 -3.99
CA VAL A 169 -1.21 9.80 -2.75
C VAL A 169 0.25 10.19 -2.94
N PRO A 170 0.52 11.27 -3.71
CA PRO A 170 1.86 11.84 -3.75
C PRO A 170 2.23 12.40 -2.38
N ASN A 171 3.54 12.49 -2.10
CA ASN A 171 3.99 12.96 -0.80
C ASN A 171 4.95 14.14 -0.90
N ILE A 172 4.81 15.07 0.06
CA ILE A 172 5.70 16.20 0.26
C ILE A 172 6.84 15.71 1.16
N LYS A 173 8.06 15.86 0.70
CA LYS A 173 9.25 15.43 1.43
C LYS A 173 9.69 16.48 2.45
N ASN A 174 10.19 16.00 3.62
CA ASN A 174 10.77 16.83 4.67
C ASN A 174 9.87 17.99 5.08
N THR A 175 8.58 17.74 5.28
CA THR A 175 7.57 18.78 5.62
C THR A 175 7.88 19.51 6.92
N ASP A 176 8.63 18.87 7.82
CA ASP A 176 9.11 19.46 9.09
C ASP A 176 10.06 20.66 8.89
N LYS A 177 10.67 20.78 7.70
CA LYS A 177 11.62 21.84 7.35
C LYS A 177 11.00 22.95 6.51
N LEU A 178 9.75 22.77 6.07
CA LEU A 178 9.06 23.70 5.17
C LEU A 178 8.19 24.70 5.96
N SER A 179 8.02 25.89 5.40
CA SER A 179 7.03 26.85 5.83
C SER A 179 5.63 26.46 5.33
N VAL A 180 4.59 27.07 5.91
CA VAL A 180 3.20 26.85 5.47
C VAL A 180 3.00 27.23 4.02
N GLN A 181 3.67 28.29 3.55
CA GLN A 181 3.60 28.73 2.16
C GLN A 181 4.22 27.72 1.21
N GLU A 182 5.45 27.24 1.49
CA GLU A 182 6.11 26.21 0.69
C GLU A 182 5.31 24.91 0.65
N ILE A 183 4.70 24.50 1.77
CA ILE A 183 3.79 23.36 1.82
C ILE A 183 2.59 23.59 0.88
N SER A 184 1.99 24.80 0.90
CA SER A 184 0.86 25.13 0.03
C SER A 184 1.23 25.08 -1.45
N GLU A 185 2.41 25.56 -1.81
CA GLU A 185 2.94 25.52 -3.17
C GLU A 185 3.17 24.06 -3.62
N ASN A 186 3.80 23.23 -2.77
CA ASN A 186 4.01 21.81 -3.03
C ASN A 186 2.69 21.05 -3.21
N ILE A 187 1.67 21.31 -2.37
CA ILE A 187 0.33 20.72 -2.51
C ILE A 187 -0.24 21.03 -3.90
N ASN A 188 -0.19 22.29 -4.31
CA ASN A 188 -0.72 22.71 -5.60
C ASN A 188 0.05 22.08 -6.77
N GLU A 189 1.37 22.05 -6.70
CA GLU A 189 2.22 21.44 -7.72
C GLU A 189 1.94 19.92 -7.88
N LEU A 190 1.89 19.19 -6.77
CA LEU A 190 1.62 17.76 -6.77
C LEU A 190 0.20 17.47 -7.27
N ALA A 191 -0.79 18.25 -6.86
CA ALA A 191 -2.16 18.12 -7.36
C ALA A 191 -2.25 18.35 -8.87
N GLN A 192 -1.56 19.36 -9.41
CA GLN A 192 -1.50 19.60 -10.84
C GLN A 192 -0.76 18.47 -11.58
N LYS A 193 0.37 18.01 -11.05
CA LYS A 193 1.08 16.84 -11.61
C LYS A 193 0.19 15.60 -11.67
N ALA A 194 -0.59 15.35 -10.61
CA ALA A 194 -1.49 14.20 -10.53
C ALA A 194 -2.59 14.28 -11.60
N LYS A 195 -3.29 15.42 -11.67
CA LYS A 195 -4.34 15.66 -12.67
C LYS A 195 -3.82 15.58 -14.10
N ASN A 196 -2.62 16.11 -14.35
CA ASN A 196 -1.97 16.11 -15.66
C ASN A 196 -1.25 14.80 -16.00
N LYS A 197 -1.39 13.75 -15.20
CA LYS A 197 -0.77 12.43 -15.43
C LYS A 197 0.78 12.48 -15.46
N LYS A 198 1.39 13.46 -14.75
CA LYS A 198 2.84 13.71 -14.70
C LYS A 198 3.50 13.24 -13.39
N ILE A 199 2.77 12.57 -12.49
CA ILE A 199 3.30 12.01 -11.25
C ILE A 199 4.30 10.90 -11.59
N LYS A 200 5.45 10.95 -10.96
CA LYS A 200 6.51 9.94 -11.07
C LYS A 200 6.38 8.92 -9.92
N PRO A 201 6.92 7.69 -10.09
CA PRO A 201 6.93 6.68 -9.03
C PRO A 201 7.62 7.15 -7.73
N GLU A 202 8.59 8.06 -7.84
CA GLU A 202 9.32 8.64 -6.69
C GLU A 202 8.43 9.57 -5.85
N ASP A 203 7.47 10.25 -6.49
CA ASP A 203 6.51 11.13 -5.81
C ASP A 203 5.52 10.34 -4.94
N LEU A 204 5.32 9.04 -5.23
CA LEU A 204 4.37 8.15 -4.53
C LEU A 204 5.03 7.29 -3.44
N LYS A 205 6.36 7.38 -3.27
CA LYS A 205 7.11 6.55 -2.33
C LYS A 205 7.65 7.33 -1.15
N GLY A 206 7.73 6.66 0.01
CA GLY A 206 8.41 7.16 1.19
C GLY A 206 7.60 8.13 2.02
N ALA A 207 6.26 8.15 1.91
CA ALA A 207 5.42 8.80 2.91
C ALA A 207 5.62 8.14 4.27
N THR A 208 5.58 8.96 5.33
CA THR A 208 5.66 8.48 6.73
C THR A 208 4.31 8.62 7.42
N PHE A 209 3.47 9.56 6.89
CA PHE A 209 2.13 9.85 7.38
C PHE A 209 1.21 10.25 6.23
#